data_4f4f8b0656d831e656499b7e36e20855
#
_entry.id   4f4f8b0656d831e656499b7e36e20855
#
_cell.length_a   1.000
_cell.length_b   1.000
_cell.length_c   1.000
_cell.angle_alpha   90.00
_cell.angle_beta   90.00
_cell.angle_gamma   90.00
#
_symmetry.space_group_name_H-M   'P 1'
#
loop_
_entity.id
_entity.type
_entity.pdbx_description
1 polymer ?
#
loop_
_entity_poly.entity_id
_entity_poly.type
_entity_poly.pdbx_seq_one_letter_code
_entity_poly.pdbx_strand_id
1 'polypeptide(L)'
;MAIRYDYIEEILPKEIFFITTQELADLYPDKTPKEREDIIAREKGAVFLMEIGDKLANGEPHDGRAPDYDDWHLNGDIIVWYPVLGHALELSSMGIRVDEISLHEQLKAAGCEEREKLAFQKALLNGELPYTIGGGIGQSRICM
;
A
#
# COMPACT_ATOMS: atom_id res chain seq x y z
N MET A 1 -22.93 8.35 -1.21
CA MET A 1 -23.56 9.18 -2.26
C MET A 1 -24.75 8.47 -2.91
N ALA A 2 -24.62 7.22 -3.32
CA ALA A 2 -25.72 6.41 -3.88
C ALA A 2 -26.97 6.30 -2.99
N ILE A 3 -26.78 6.22 -1.67
CA ILE A 3 -27.91 6.19 -0.70
C ILE A 3 -28.79 7.45 -0.75
N ARG A 4 -28.24 8.59 -1.19
CA ARG A 4 -28.95 9.87 -1.28
C ARG A 4 -29.62 10.10 -2.64
N TYR A 5 -29.15 9.41 -3.67
CA TYR A 5 -29.57 9.62 -5.05
C TYR A 5 -29.79 8.29 -5.75
N ASP A 6 -31.02 7.90 -5.93
CA ASP A 6 -31.44 6.59 -6.46
C ASP A 6 -30.96 6.33 -7.91
N TYR A 7 -30.54 7.39 -8.63
CA TYR A 7 -30.03 7.28 -9.99
C TYR A 7 -28.52 7.05 -10.06
N ILE A 8 -27.82 7.04 -8.91
CA ILE A 8 -26.40 6.72 -8.84
C ILE A 8 -26.26 5.23 -8.57
N GLU A 9 -25.67 4.51 -9.53
CA GLU A 9 -25.36 3.10 -9.39
C GLU A 9 -24.23 2.89 -8.39
N GLU A 10 -24.36 1.88 -7.52
CA GLU A 10 -23.28 1.45 -6.63
C GLU A 10 -22.25 0.65 -7.43
N ILE A 11 -21.07 1.23 -7.67
CA ILE A 11 -19.99 0.60 -8.43
C ILE A 11 -18.93 -0.08 -7.55
N LEU A 12 -18.89 0.26 -6.26
CA LEU A 12 -17.96 -0.37 -5.32
C LEU A 12 -18.59 -1.62 -4.70
N PRO A 13 -17.87 -2.75 -4.65
CA PRO A 13 -18.34 -3.94 -3.97
C PRO A 13 -18.48 -3.69 -2.46
N LYS A 14 -19.34 -4.48 -1.79
CA LYS A 14 -19.54 -4.40 -0.34
C LYS A 14 -18.39 -5.06 0.44
N GLU A 15 -17.65 -5.92 -0.20
CA GLU A 15 -16.52 -6.66 0.39
C GLU A 15 -15.24 -6.30 -0.36
N ILE A 16 -14.13 -6.28 0.38
CA ILE A 16 -12.79 -6.05 -0.15
C ILE A 16 -12.00 -7.37 -0.12
N PHE A 17 -11.27 -7.64 -1.19
CA PHE A 17 -10.40 -8.81 -1.28
C PHE A 17 -9.00 -8.49 -0.75
N PHE A 18 -8.50 -9.30 0.18
CA PHE A 18 -7.17 -9.14 0.77
C PHE A 18 -6.15 -10.01 0.05
N ILE A 19 -5.00 -9.43 -0.32
CA ILE A 19 -3.89 -10.14 -0.96
C ILE A 19 -2.57 -9.45 -0.64
N THR A 20 -1.51 -10.22 -0.46
CA THR A 20 -0.16 -9.67 -0.34
C THR A 20 0.47 -9.42 -1.72
N THR A 21 1.49 -8.57 -1.76
CA THR A 21 2.24 -8.32 -3.00
C THR A 21 2.94 -9.58 -3.52
N GLN A 22 3.41 -10.46 -2.62
CA GLN A 22 4.02 -11.73 -3.01
C GLN A 22 2.99 -12.69 -3.61
N GLU A 23 1.85 -12.90 -2.96
CA GLU A 23 0.76 -13.73 -3.51
C GLU A 23 0.32 -13.24 -4.89
N LEU A 24 0.21 -11.93 -5.06
CA LEU A 24 -0.16 -11.33 -6.34
C LEU A 24 0.92 -11.56 -7.42
N ALA A 25 2.21 -11.51 -7.04
CA ALA A 25 3.31 -11.81 -7.94
C ALA A 25 3.36 -13.28 -8.34
N ASP A 26 3.04 -14.19 -7.41
CA ASP A 26 2.99 -15.64 -7.66
C ASP A 26 1.83 -16.01 -8.61
N LEU A 27 0.69 -15.31 -8.51
CA LEU A 27 -0.44 -15.50 -9.41
C LEU A 27 -0.13 -15.03 -10.85
N TYR A 28 0.62 -13.95 -10.99
CA TYR A 28 0.90 -13.34 -12.30
C TYR A 28 2.41 -13.02 -12.46
N PRO A 29 3.29 -14.04 -12.52
CA PRO A 29 4.75 -13.84 -12.48
C PRO A 29 5.28 -13.04 -13.68
N ASP A 30 4.67 -13.21 -14.85
CA ASP A 30 5.10 -12.56 -16.09
C ASP A 30 4.54 -11.15 -16.30
N LYS A 31 3.80 -10.61 -15.31
CA LYS A 31 3.17 -9.29 -15.38
C LYS A 31 3.94 -8.26 -14.57
N THR A 32 3.89 -7.03 -15.04
CA THR A 32 4.37 -5.87 -14.26
C THR A 32 3.49 -5.64 -13.02
N PRO A 33 3.99 -4.98 -11.97
CA PRO A 33 3.20 -4.65 -10.80
C PRO A 33 1.86 -3.97 -11.15
N LYS A 34 1.88 -3.02 -12.07
CA LYS A 34 0.68 -2.28 -12.49
C LYS A 34 -0.33 -3.18 -13.22
N GLU A 35 0.14 -4.05 -14.10
CA GLU A 35 -0.73 -5.02 -14.76
C GLU A 35 -1.36 -6.01 -13.77
N ARG A 36 -0.61 -6.41 -12.73
CA ARG A 36 -1.12 -7.28 -11.65
C ARG A 36 -2.25 -6.61 -10.89
N GLU A 37 -2.08 -5.33 -10.52
CA GLU A 37 -3.13 -4.53 -9.87
C GLU A 37 -4.37 -4.42 -10.76
N ASP A 38 -4.20 -4.12 -12.05
CA ASP A 38 -5.31 -4.00 -13.00
C ASP A 38 -6.10 -5.31 -13.14
N ILE A 39 -5.42 -6.44 -13.21
CA ILE A 39 -6.05 -7.76 -13.34
C ILE A 39 -6.84 -8.09 -12.06
N ILE A 40 -6.23 -8.00 -10.89
CA ILE A 40 -6.88 -8.40 -9.64
C ILE A 40 -8.01 -7.42 -9.25
N ALA A 41 -7.83 -6.12 -9.47
CA ALA A 41 -8.87 -5.14 -9.22
C ALA A 41 -10.08 -5.32 -10.17
N ARG A 42 -9.82 -5.65 -11.45
CA ARG A 42 -10.88 -5.96 -12.41
C ARG A 42 -11.67 -7.21 -12.03
N GLU A 43 -10.99 -8.24 -11.51
CA GLU A 43 -11.61 -9.51 -11.10
C GLU A 43 -12.42 -9.36 -9.81
N LYS A 44 -11.88 -8.68 -8.82
CA LYS A 44 -12.45 -8.59 -7.46
C LYS A 44 -13.26 -7.31 -7.21
N GLY A 45 -13.10 -6.28 -8.03
CA GLY A 45 -13.73 -4.97 -7.87
C GLY A 45 -13.02 -4.06 -6.87
N ALA A 46 -12.72 -4.54 -5.67
CA ALA A 46 -11.94 -3.84 -4.65
C ALA A 46 -10.94 -4.79 -3.98
N VAL A 47 -9.71 -4.32 -3.79
CA VAL A 47 -8.58 -5.08 -3.25
C VAL A 47 -7.88 -4.28 -2.18
N PHE A 48 -7.53 -4.92 -1.07
CA PHE A 48 -6.57 -4.42 -0.10
C PHE A 48 -5.25 -5.14 -0.35
N LEU A 49 -4.33 -4.44 -1.02
CA LEU A 49 -3.01 -4.95 -1.36
C LEU A 49 -2.05 -4.68 -0.20
N MET A 50 -1.49 -5.72 0.38
CA MET A 50 -0.69 -5.67 1.60
C MET A 50 0.79 -5.95 1.34
N GLU A 51 1.63 -5.59 2.34
CA GLU A 51 3.08 -5.87 2.38
C GLU A 51 3.82 -5.28 1.18
N ILE A 52 3.69 -3.94 1.04
CA ILE A 52 4.29 -3.18 -0.05
C ILE A 52 5.61 -2.57 0.43
N GLY A 53 6.70 -2.77 -0.33
CA GLY A 53 8.00 -2.10 -0.09
C GLY A 53 9.18 -3.05 -0.03
N ASP A 54 9.02 -4.23 0.54
CA ASP A 54 10.09 -5.23 0.57
C ASP A 54 10.25 -5.94 -0.79
N LYS A 55 11.42 -6.55 -0.97
CA LYS A 55 11.74 -7.33 -2.16
C LYS A 55 10.94 -8.63 -2.18
N LEU A 56 10.29 -8.87 -3.30
CA LEU A 56 9.63 -10.13 -3.58
C LEU A 56 10.65 -11.23 -3.92
N ALA A 57 10.19 -12.47 -4.05
CA ALA A 57 11.03 -13.61 -4.37
C ALA A 57 11.84 -13.45 -5.68
N ASN A 58 11.40 -12.59 -6.59
CA ASN A 58 12.12 -12.24 -7.82
C ASN A 58 13.24 -11.19 -7.62
N GLY A 59 13.41 -10.67 -6.40
CA GLY A 59 14.42 -9.69 -6.03
C GLY A 59 14.04 -8.22 -6.23
N GLU A 60 12.86 -7.95 -6.78
CA GLU A 60 12.35 -6.59 -7.01
C GLU A 60 11.13 -6.32 -6.12
N PRO A 61 10.95 -5.10 -5.59
CA PRO A 61 9.74 -4.75 -4.86
C PRO A 61 8.54 -4.62 -5.80
N HIS A 62 7.33 -4.82 -5.27
CA HIS A 62 6.12 -4.53 -6.03
C HIS A 62 6.02 -3.04 -6.38
N ASP A 63 6.26 -2.19 -5.38
CA ASP A 63 6.33 -0.74 -5.52
C ASP A 63 7.35 -0.18 -4.51
N GLY A 64 7.95 0.97 -4.83
CA GLY A 64 8.89 1.65 -3.94
C GLY A 64 8.20 2.31 -2.78
N ARG A 65 8.67 2.04 -1.55
CA ARG A 65 8.22 2.68 -0.32
C ARG A 65 9.40 3.27 0.44
N ALA A 66 9.18 4.43 1.08
CA ALA A 66 10.19 5.02 1.94
C ALA A 66 10.49 4.07 3.11
N PRO A 67 11.77 3.82 3.44
CA PRO A 67 12.14 2.87 4.50
C PRO A 67 11.89 3.40 5.92
N ASP A 68 11.64 4.69 6.04
CA ASP A 68 11.50 5.41 7.31
C ASP A 68 10.09 5.98 7.52
N TYR A 69 9.08 5.34 6.98
CA TYR A 69 7.68 5.77 7.08
C TYR A 69 6.79 4.64 7.58
N ASP A 70 6.20 3.84 6.70
CA ASP A 70 5.39 2.67 7.07
C ASP A 70 6.26 1.42 7.22
N ASP A 71 5.89 0.55 8.15
CA ASP A 71 6.38 -0.81 8.21
C ASP A 71 5.92 -1.56 6.95
N TRP A 72 6.86 -2.10 6.18
CA TRP A 72 6.58 -2.75 4.91
C TRP A 72 5.76 -4.04 5.03
N HIS A 73 5.75 -4.66 6.22
CA HIS A 73 4.93 -5.84 6.50
C HIS A 73 3.56 -5.49 7.11
N LEU A 74 3.33 -4.22 7.47
CA LEU A 74 2.12 -3.76 8.16
C LEU A 74 1.47 -2.56 7.47
N ASN A 75 1.56 -2.52 6.15
CA ASN A 75 0.94 -1.51 5.30
C ASN A 75 -0.02 -2.12 4.27
N GLY A 76 -0.76 -1.27 3.59
CA GLY A 76 -1.59 -1.69 2.48
C GLY A 76 -2.30 -0.53 1.80
N ASP A 77 -2.65 -0.79 0.55
CA ASP A 77 -3.36 0.14 -0.31
C ASP A 77 -4.75 -0.39 -0.67
N ILE A 78 -5.75 0.47 -0.62
CA ILE A 78 -7.09 0.19 -1.16
C ILE A 78 -7.09 0.53 -2.64
N ILE A 79 -7.22 -0.49 -3.47
CA ILE A 79 -7.24 -0.40 -4.92
C ILE A 79 -8.60 -0.86 -5.42
N VAL A 80 -9.20 -0.09 -6.33
CA VAL A 80 -10.49 -0.42 -6.93
C VAL A 80 -10.40 -0.44 -8.44
N TRP A 81 -11.23 -1.24 -9.08
CA TRP A 81 -11.40 -1.17 -10.52
C TRP A 81 -12.21 0.07 -10.89
N TYR A 82 -11.68 0.89 -11.78
CA TYR A 82 -12.37 2.07 -12.28
C TYR A 82 -12.74 1.91 -13.77
N PRO A 83 -13.99 1.55 -14.09
CA PRO A 83 -14.41 1.19 -15.44
C PRO A 83 -14.23 2.32 -16.47
N VAL A 84 -14.39 3.57 -16.03
CA VAL A 84 -14.30 4.75 -16.92
C VAL A 84 -12.89 4.92 -17.49
N LEU A 85 -11.86 4.68 -16.67
CA LEU A 85 -10.47 4.74 -17.10
C LEU A 85 -9.95 3.39 -17.62
N GLY A 86 -10.64 2.29 -17.32
CA GLY A 86 -10.25 0.94 -17.72
C GLY A 86 -8.99 0.41 -17.01
N HIS A 87 -8.70 0.91 -15.81
CA HIS A 87 -7.57 0.44 -14.99
C HIS A 87 -7.86 0.57 -13.48
N ALA A 88 -7.00 -0.01 -12.69
CA ALA A 88 -7.05 0.07 -11.23
C ALA A 88 -6.72 1.47 -10.73
N LEU A 89 -7.42 1.89 -9.68
CA LEU A 89 -7.25 3.19 -9.03
C LEU A 89 -7.01 2.99 -7.53
N GLU A 90 -5.86 3.45 -7.04
CA GLU A 90 -5.60 3.53 -5.61
C GLU A 90 -6.44 4.65 -4.99
N LEU A 91 -7.25 4.31 -4.00
CA LEU A 91 -8.07 5.26 -3.26
C LEU A 91 -7.43 5.74 -1.96
N SER A 92 -6.70 4.85 -1.30
CA SER A 92 -6.12 5.11 0.01
C SER A 92 -4.90 4.25 0.22
N SER A 93 -3.90 4.79 0.89
CA SER A 93 -2.74 4.07 1.39
C SER A 93 -2.65 4.24 2.90
N MET A 94 -2.32 3.17 3.62
CA MET A 94 -2.27 3.19 5.08
C MET A 94 -1.27 2.18 5.62
N GLY A 95 -0.81 2.41 6.86
CA GLY A 95 0.09 1.48 7.52
C GLY A 95 0.33 1.81 8.99
N ILE A 96 0.86 0.84 9.70
CA ILE A 96 1.51 1.05 10.97
C ILE A 96 2.86 1.65 10.67
N ARG A 97 3.21 2.74 11.37
CA ARG A 97 4.51 3.39 11.17
C ARG A 97 5.62 2.52 11.73
N VAL A 98 6.82 2.67 11.18
CA VAL A 98 8.01 1.93 11.65
C VAL A 98 8.21 2.06 13.16
N ASP A 99 8.61 0.96 13.77
CA ASP A 99 9.19 0.92 15.11
C ASP A 99 10.74 0.89 15.03
N GLU A 100 11.41 0.74 16.17
CA GLU A 100 12.87 0.73 16.25
C GLU A 100 13.50 -0.40 15.43
N ILE A 101 12.81 -1.56 15.36
CA ILE A 101 13.30 -2.75 14.67
C ILE A 101 13.09 -2.61 13.17
N SER A 102 11.86 -2.35 12.76
CA SER A 102 11.51 -2.23 11.33
C SER A 102 12.21 -1.04 10.69
N LEU A 103 12.38 0.09 11.39
CA LEU A 103 13.15 1.22 10.89
C LEU A 103 14.60 0.82 10.58
N HIS A 104 15.29 0.17 11.53
CA HIS A 104 16.67 -0.26 11.33
C HIS A 104 16.80 -1.25 10.17
N GLU A 105 15.94 -2.27 10.11
CA GLU A 105 15.96 -3.29 9.07
C GLU A 105 15.66 -2.70 7.69
N GLN A 106 14.66 -1.83 7.59
CA GLN A 106 14.26 -1.22 6.33
C GLN A 106 15.29 -0.21 5.81
N LEU A 107 15.91 0.60 6.68
CA LEU A 107 17.01 1.49 6.29
C LEU A 107 18.19 0.70 5.76
N LYS A 108 18.53 -0.42 6.38
CA LYS A 108 19.58 -1.33 5.92
C LYS A 108 19.23 -1.97 4.57
N ALA A 109 18.01 -2.48 4.41
CA ALA A 109 17.54 -3.08 3.16
C ALA A 109 17.56 -2.08 2.00
N ALA A 110 17.26 -0.81 2.28
CA ALA A 110 17.29 0.29 1.31
C ALA A 110 18.68 0.90 1.09
N GLY A 111 19.70 0.50 1.88
CA GLY A 111 21.04 1.08 1.80
C GLY A 111 21.12 2.55 2.26
N CYS A 112 20.28 2.93 3.20
CA CYS A 112 20.13 4.30 3.70
C CYS A 112 20.44 4.41 5.21
N GLU A 113 21.31 3.57 5.75
CA GLU A 113 21.64 3.49 7.18
C GLU A 113 22.11 4.83 7.77
N GLU A 114 22.70 5.70 6.96
CA GLU A 114 23.10 7.04 7.39
C GLU A 114 21.92 7.91 7.88
N ARG A 115 20.70 7.60 7.46
CA ARG A 115 19.48 8.32 7.91
C ARG A 115 19.15 8.11 9.38
N GLU A 116 19.67 7.09 10.04
CA GLU A 116 19.53 6.88 11.50
C GLU A 116 20.01 8.09 12.32
N LYS A 117 20.90 8.92 11.75
CA LYS A 117 21.42 10.13 12.38
C LYS A 117 20.47 11.33 12.31
N LEU A 118 19.42 11.26 11.46
CA LEU A 118 18.47 12.33 11.32
C LEU A 118 17.55 12.42 12.57
N ALA A 119 17.00 13.59 12.82
CA ALA A 119 16.30 13.89 14.07
C ALA A 119 15.13 12.94 14.37
N PHE A 120 14.27 12.66 13.38
CA PHE A 120 13.14 11.76 13.54
C PHE A 120 13.58 10.32 13.82
N GLN A 121 14.45 9.78 12.96
CA GLN A 121 14.91 8.40 13.04
C GLN A 121 15.67 8.16 14.36
N LYS A 122 16.52 9.09 14.75
CA LYS A 122 17.23 9.03 16.02
C LYS A 122 16.29 9.06 17.24
N ALA A 123 15.28 9.93 17.24
CA ALA A 123 14.30 10.00 18.31
C ALA A 123 13.47 8.70 18.40
N LEU A 124 13.10 8.11 17.27
CA LEU A 124 12.39 6.83 17.24
C LEU A 124 13.26 5.71 17.80
N LEU A 125 14.50 5.57 17.31
CA LEU A 125 15.44 4.53 17.77
C LEU A 125 15.77 4.65 19.27
N ASN A 126 15.69 5.83 19.84
CA ASN A 126 15.86 6.07 21.28
C ASN A 126 14.58 5.82 22.10
N GLY A 127 13.45 5.44 21.48
CA GLY A 127 12.17 5.24 22.18
C GLY A 127 11.53 6.55 22.69
N GLU A 128 11.86 7.68 22.07
CA GLU A 128 11.35 9.01 22.49
C GLU A 128 10.00 9.34 21.83
N LEU A 129 9.59 8.57 20.80
CA LEU A 129 8.36 8.81 20.04
C LEU A 129 7.31 7.71 20.30
N PRO A 130 6.02 8.05 20.31
CA PRO A 130 4.97 7.05 20.39
C PRO A 130 4.85 6.24 19.09
N TYR A 131 4.42 4.99 19.19
CA TYR A 131 4.01 4.20 18.03
C TYR A 131 2.74 4.78 17.44
N THR A 132 2.68 4.82 16.12
CA THR A 132 1.58 5.46 15.41
C THR A 132 1.11 4.62 14.21
N ILE A 133 -0.12 4.88 13.81
CA ILE A 133 -0.76 4.37 12.60
C ILE A 133 -1.25 5.58 11.80
N GLY A 134 -1.25 5.48 10.51
CA GLY A 134 -1.78 6.56 9.69
C GLY A 134 -2.07 6.12 8.26
N GLY A 135 -2.72 7.00 7.54
CA GLY A 135 -3.05 6.78 6.14
C GLY A 135 -3.45 8.07 5.44
N GLY A 136 -3.44 8.01 4.11
CA GLY A 136 -3.90 9.07 3.24
C GLY A 136 -5.08 8.61 2.39
N ILE A 137 -6.06 9.48 2.22
CA ILE A 137 -7.23 9.22 1.36
C ILE A 137 -7.17 10.15 0.17
N GLY A 138 -7.24 9.59 -1.04
CA GLY A 138 -7.33 10.33 -2.29
C GLY A 138 -8.71 10.97 -2.45
N GLN A 139 -8.94 12.14 -1.87
CA GLN A 139 -10.25 12.80 -1.88
C GLN A 139 -10.81 12.99 -3.29
N SER A 140 -10.01 13.48 -4.22
CA SER A 140 -10.42 13.65 -5.62
C SER A 140 -10.75 12.32 -6.30
N ARG A 141 -9.99 11.27 -5.99
CA ARG A 141 -10.23 9.92 -6.54
C ARG A 141 -11.55 9.32 -6.04
N ILE A 142 -11.91 9.58 -4.77
CA ILE A 142 -13.20 9.12 -4.21
C ILE A 142 -14.37 9.89 -4.82
N CYS A 143 -14.17 11.14 -5.22
CA CYS A 143 -15.19 11.97 -5.84
C CYS A 143 -15.40 11.69 -7.35
N MET A 144 -14.48 10.95 -7.97
CA MET A 144 -14.58 10.57 -9.38
C MET A 144 -15.66 9.50 -9.61
#